data_a7cb264e531db0452430fab903f69aae
#
_entry.id   a7cb264e531db0452430fab903f69aae
#
_cell.length_a   1.000
_cell.length_b   1.000
_cell.length_c   1.000
_cell.angle_alpha   90.00
_cell.angle_beta   90.00
_cell.angle_gamma   90.00
#
_symmetry.space_group_name_H-M   'P 1'
#
loop_
_entity.id
_entity.type
_entity.pdbx_description
1 polymer ?
#
loop_
_entity_poly.entity_id
_entity_poly.type
_entity_poly.pdbx_seq_one_letter_code
_entity_poly.pdbx_strand_id
1 'polypeptide(L)'
;SRFESKIINRGSIVGSSFTANDMGTIEMNSVTNRYGDTEWSIPDVGVRQALMSDYDLAVPVDQFDLLKLIANPQGDYLQRCLAAVQRKKDAVIYAALKGSALRKTDESGSFSGQALPAGQVIAAGGTGMTKAKIITARKQFRTNEADEHNGEEQYIAYDAGMLEDVLSDTTLTSADFMAVKMLQEGDISGKWLGFKWVPYEALTGTSTKTTMAWAKT
;
A
#
# COMPACT_ATOMS: atom_id res chain seq x y z
N SER A 1 11.02 -8.51 -0.76
CA SER A 1 10.10 -7.39 -0.57
C SER A 1 8.79 -7.88 0.03
N ARG A 2 8.26 -7.14 1.00
CA ARG A 2 7.00 -7.47 1.69
C ARG A 2 5.79 -7.01 0.90
N PHE A 3 5.94 -5.94 0.12
CA PHE A 3 4.86 -5.34 -0.67
C PHE A 3 4.78 -5.85 -2.10
N GLU A 4 5.88 -6.29 -2.71
CA GLU A 4 5.96 -6.63 -4.14
C GLU A 4 4.92 -7.67 -4.58
N SER A 5 4.65 -8.68 -3.74
CA SER A 5 3.61 -9.68 -4.01
C SER A 5 2.17 -9.20 -3.76
N LYS A 6 2.00 -8.04 -3.11
CA LYS A 6 0.73 -7.46 -2.68
C LYS A 6 0.25 -6.32 -3.58
N ILE A 7 0.99 -6.04 -4.64
CA ILE A 7 0.67 -5.06 -5.68
C ILE A 7 0.72 -5.75 -7.04
N ILE A 8 0.12 -5.14 -8.06
CA ILE A 8 0.24 -5.64 -9.43
C ILE A 8 1.55 -5.17 -10.03
N ASN A 9 2.37 -6.13 -10.47
CA ASN A 9 3.58 -5.86 -11.23
C ASN A 9 3.23 -5.81 -12.72
N ARG A 10 3.47 -4.68 -13.37
CA ARG A 10 3.22 -4.49 -14.80
C ARG A 10 4.42 -4.85 -15.70
N GLY A 11 5.43 -5.50 -15.14
CA GLY A 11 6.63 -5.95 -15.88
C GLY A 11 7.71 -4.88 -16.00
N SER A 12 8.63 -5.09 -16.93
CA SER A 12 9.73 -4.14 -17.21
C SER A 12 9.27 -3.02 -18.13
N ILE A 13 9.70 -1.81 -17.83
CA ILE A 13 9.36 -0.61 -18.58
C ILE A 13 10.63 -0.07 -19.22
N VAL A 14 10.55 0.36 -20.46
CA VAL A 14 11.66 1.01 -21.18
C VAL A 14 11.39 2.52 -21.19
N GLY A 15 12.30 3.30 -20.63
CA GLY A 15 12.22 4.77 -20.56
C GLY A 15 12.30 5.29 -19.12
N SER A 16 12.30 6.60 -18.95
CA SER A 16 12.41 7.30 -17.65
C SER A 16 11.08 7.52 -16.94
N SER A 17 9.95 7.29 -17.63
CA SER A 17 8.61 7.45 -17.07
C SER A 17 7.64 6.42 -17.63
N PHE A 18 6.63 6.12 -16.86
CA PHE A 18 5.52 5.23 -17.23
C PHE A 18 4.21 5.98 -17.09
N THR A 19 3.34 5.84 -18.07
CA THR A 19 1.99 6.40 -18.05
C THR A 19 0.96 5.29 -18.06
N ALA A 20 -0.11 5.45 -17.28
CA ALA A 20 -1.26 4.55 -17.23
C ALA A 20 -2.54 5.35 -17.35
N ASN A 21 -3.47 4.87 -18.16
CA ASN A 21 -4.79 5.47 -18.25
C ASN A 21 -5.58 5.19 -16.98
N ASP A 22 -6.32 6.19 -16.54
CA ASP A 22 -7.21 6.18 -15.40
C ASP A 22 -8.61 6.56 -15.89
N MET A 23 -9.60 5.73 -15.60
CA MET A 23 -10.98 5.95 -16.05
C MET A 23 -11.90 5.90 -14.82
N GLY A 24 -12.74 6.90 -14.70
CA GLY A 24 -13.77 6.96 -13.66
C GLY A 24 -14.90 5.96 -13.90
N THR A 25 -15.80 5.84 -12.94
CA THR A 25 -17.02 5.02 -13.03
C THR A 25 -17.98 5.57 -14.07
N ILE A 26 -18.69 4.69 -14.75
CA ILE A 26 -19.75 5.02 -15.70
C ILE A 26 -21.05 4.53 -15.10
N GLU A 27 -22.06 5.40 -15.05
CA GLU A 27 -23.40 5.05 -14.60
C GLU A 27 -24.36 4.92 -15.79
N MET A 28 -25.35 4.06 -15.64
CA MET A 28 -26.41 3.90 -16.63
C MET A 28 -27.50 4.95 -16.39
N ASN A 29 -27.88 5.67 -17.44
CA ASN A 29 -29.00 6.61 -17.40
C ASN A 29 -30.32 5.87 -17.58
N SER A 30 -31.36 6.27 -16.82
CA SER A 30 -32.71 5.74 -17.00
C SER A 30 -33.36 6.36 -18.24
N VAL A 31 -33.96 5.53 -19.10
CA VAL A 31 -34.70 5.98 -20.24
C VAL A 31 -36.05 6.52 -19.77
N THR A 32 -36.26 7.85 -19.77
CA THR A 32 -37.47 8.51 -19.33
C THR A 32 -38.49 8.70 -20.46
N ASN A 33 -38.04 8.69 -21.70
CA ASN A 33 -38.91 8.87 -22.86
C ASN A 33 -38.62 7.80 -23.93
N ARG A 34 -39.67 7.14 -24.42
CA ARG A 34 -39.60 6.00 -25.36
C ARG A 34 -39.01 6.36 -26.73
N TYR A 35 -39.08 7.62 -27.12
CA TYR A 35 -38.60 8.17 -28.39
C TYR A 35 -37.65 9.36 -28.20
N GLY A 36 -37.08 9.52 -26.99
CA GLY A 36 -36.10 10.56 -26.68
C GLY A 36 -34.69 10.20 -27.16
N ASP A 37 -33.86 11.21 -27.32
CA ASP A 37 -32.45 11.02 -27.61
C ASP A 37 -31.73 10.31 -26.46
N THR A 38 -30.71 9.50 -26.79
CA THR A 38 -29.89 8.82 -25.80
C THR A 38 -28.93 9.82 -25.17
N GLU A 39 -28.98 9.95 -23.84
CA GLU A 39 -28.02 10.76 -23.09
C GLU A 39 -26.67 10.04 -23.03
N TRP A 40 -25.59 10.80 -23.27
CA TRP A 40 -24.24 10.27 -23.27
C TRP A 40 -23.68 10.30 -21.85
N SER A 41 -23.24 9.17 -21.33
CA SER A 41 -22.43 9.08 -20.13
C SER A 41 -20.94 9.17 -20.50
N ILE A 42 -20.30 10.29 -20.16
CA ILE A 42 -18.88 10.50 -20.44
C ILE A 42 -18.10 10.26 -19.13
N PRO A 43 -17.26 9.22 -19.05
CA PRO A 43 -16.44 8.98 -17.87
C PRO A 43 -15.37 10.07 -17.71
N ASP A 44 -14.96 10.33 -16.47
CA ASP A 44 -13.75 11.10 -16.19
C ASP A 44 -12.51 10.28 -16.62
N VAL A 45 -11.83 10.72 -17.64
CA VAL A 45 -10.65 10.07 -18.19
C VAL A 45 -9.41 10.87 -17.81
N GLY A 46 -8.42 10.19 -17.27
CA GLY A 46 -7.15 10.78 -16.90
C GLY A 46 -5.97 9.88 -17.26
N VAL A 47 -4.79 10.44 -17.17
CA VAL A 47 -3.52 9.72 -17.34
C VAL A 47 -2.71 9.93 -16.07
N ARG A 48 -2.27 8.83 -15.45
CA ARG A 48 -1.33 8.86 -14.33
C ARG A 48 0.09 8.61 -14.84
N GLN A 49 1.04 9.31 -14.24
CA GLN A 49 2.45 9.16 -14.57
C GLN A 49 3.24 8.71 -13.34
N ALA A 50 4.13 7.74 -13.53
CA ALA A 50 5.16 7.37 -12.58
C ALA A 50 6.53 7.71 -13.16
N LEU A 51 7.37 8.38 -12.38
CA LEU A 51 8.75 8.69 -12.72
C LEU A 51 9.68 7.64 -12.13
N MET A 52 10.68 7.22 -12.87
CA MET A 52 11.71 6.30 -12.40
C MET A 52 12.78 7.04 -11.63
N SER A 53 13.34 6.37 -10.62
CA SER A 53 14.48 6.82 -9.84
C SER A 53 15.50 5.70 -9.75
N ASP A 54 16.75 6.02 -10.01
CA ASP A 54 17.85 5.07 -9.96
C ASP A 54 18.43 5.00 -8.56
N TYR A 55 18.81 3.81 -8.15
CA TYR A 55 19.43 3.54 -6.85
C TYR A 55 20.60 2.61 -7.05
N ASP A 56 21.73 2.91 -6.44
CA ASP A 56 22.92 2.10 -6.41
C ASP A 56 23.31 1.67 -4.99
N LEU A 57 24.07 0.61 -4.89
CA LEU A 57 24.65 0.12 -3.64
C LEU A 57 26.03 -0.43 -3.93
N ALA A 58 27.05 0.22 -3.42
CA ALA A 58 28.43 -0.23 -3.50
C ALA A 58 28.98 -0.55 -2.09
N VAL A 59 29.55 -1.73 -1.91
CA VAL A 59 30.23 -2.14 -0.67
C VAL A 59 31.70 -2.41 -1.02
N PRO A 60 32.65 -1.60 -0.52
CA PRO A 60 34.06 -1.87 -0.72
C PRO A 60 34.48 -3.09 0.09
N VAL A 61 35.21 -3.99 -0.54
CA VAL A 61 35.83 -5.16 0.11
C VAL A 61 37.32 -5.06 -0.10
N ASP A 62 38.09 -4.94 1.00
CA ASP A 62 39.53 -4.87 0.93
C ASP A 62 40.10 -6.29 0.71
N GLN A 63 41.04 -6.39 -0.22
CA GLN A 63 41.71 -7.64 -0.56
C GLN A 63 42.57 -8.17 0.62
N PHE A 64 43.09 -7.28 1.46
CA PHE A 64 43.87 -7.66 2.65
C PHE A 64 43.00 -8.25 3.75
N ASP A 65 41.73 -7.82 3.86
CA ASP A 65 40.77 -8.36 4.82
C ASP A 65 40.36 -9.78 4.44
N LEU A 66 40.24 -10.09 3.15
CA LEU A 66 39.93 -11.43 2.65
C LEU A 66 40.99 -12.46 3.05
N LEU A 67 42.26 -12.04 3.11
CA LEU A 67 43.40 -12.93 3.49
C LEU A 67 43.48 -13.17 5.01
N LYS A 68 42.90 -12.29 5.82
CA LYS A 68 42.91 -12.35 7.29
C LYS A 68 41.69 -13.03 7.88
N LEU A 69 40.59 -13.14 7.14
CA LEU A 69 39.35 -13.75 7.59
C LEU A 69 39.40 -15.28 7.35
N ILE A 70 39.05 -16.04 8.39
CA ILE A 70 38.97 -17.53 8.33
C ILE A 70 37.81 -17.97 7.42
N ALA A 71 36.77 -17.15 7.25
CA ALA A 71 35.62 -17.43 6.40
C ALA A 71 35.51 -16.36 5.28
N ASN A 72 35.09 -16.79 4.09
CA ASN A 72 34.85 -15.87 2.98
C ASN A 72 33.59 -14.99 3.24
N PRO A 73 33.75 -13.69 3.46
CA PRO A 73 32.63 -12.78 3.79
C PRO A 73 31.74 -12.44 2.61
N GLN A 74 32.11 -12.84 1.39
CA GLN A 74 31.35 -12.43 0.16
C GLN A 74 29.89 -12.90 0.19
N GLY A 75 29.61 -14.08 0.74
CA GLY A 75 28.26 -14.60 0.89
C GLY A 75 27.40 -13.74 1.81
N ASP A 76 27.95 -13.35 2.95
CA ASP A 76 27.25 -12.51 3.93
C ASP A 76 27.02 -11.09 3.43
N TYR A 77 28.01 -10.51 2.73
CA TYR A 77 27.84 -9.20 2.09
C TYR A 77 26.75 -9.24 1.03
N LEU A 78 26.72 -10.27 0.18
CA LEU A 78 25.69 -10.43 -0.83
C LEU A 78 24.29 -10.51 -0.23
N GLN A 79 24.10 -11.30 0.82
CA GLN A 79 22.82 -11.42 1.51
C GLN A 79 22.37 -10.09 2.11
N ARG A 80 23.30 -9.33 2.72
CA ARG A 80 23.00 -8.00 3.28
C ARG A 80 22.67 -6.99 2.19
N CYS A 81 23.33 -7.03 1.04
CA CYS A 81 23.01 -6.20 -0.12
C CYS A 81 21.62 -6.53 -0.68
N LEU A 82 21.29 -7.81 -0.83
CA LEU A 82 19.95 -8.23 -1.26
C LEU A 82 18.88 -7.76 -0.28
N ALA A 83 19.11 -7.87 1.03
CA ALA A 83 18.21 -7.38 2.04
C ALA A 83 18.03 -5.84 1.97
N ALA A 84 19.10 -5.10 1.68
CA ALA A 84 19.04 -3.65 1.49
C ALA A 84 18.20 -3.25 0.26
N VAL A 85 18.38 -3.95 -0.86
CA VAL A 85 17.57 -3.77 -2.08
C VAL A 85 16.09 -4.02 -1.79
N GLN A 86 15.76 -5.10 -1.07
CA GLN A 86 14.39 -5.44 -0.70
C GLN A 86 13.76 -4.36 0.20
N ARG A 87 14.50 -3.87 1.20
CA ARG A 87 14.04 -2.75 2.05
C ARG A 87 13.81 -1.47 1.25
N LYS A 88 14.70 -1.18 0.28
CA LYS A 88 14.53 0.01 -0.57
C LYS A 88 13.30 -0.11 -1.47
N LYS A 89 13.06 -1.27 -2.07
CA LYS A 89 11.81 -1.53 -2.82
C LYS A 89 10.57 -1.28 -1.95
N ASP A 90 10.55 -1.83 -0.74
CA ASP A 90 9.42 -1.63 0.18
C ASP A 90 9.23 -0.15 0.53
N ALA A 91 10.32 0.59 0.78
CA ALA A 91 10.24 2.01 1.08
C ALA A 91 9.69 2.84 -0.10
N VAL A 92 10.08 2.51 -1.34
CA VAL A 92 9.58 3.19 -2.55
C VAL A 92 8.08 2.91 -2.74
N ILE A 93 7.65 1.65 -2.58
CA ILE A 93 6.23 1.28 -2.70
C ILE A 93 5.40 1.99 -1.62
N TYR A 94 5.85 1.98 -0.37
CA TYR A 94 5.16 2.67 0.72
C TYR A 94 5.07 4.19 0.47
N ALA A 95 6.17 4.81 0.01
CA ALA A 95 6.18 6.24 -0.32
C ALA A 95 5.19 6.56 -1.46
N ALA A 96 5.08 5.68 -2.47
CA ALA A 96 4.12 5.84 -3.57
C ALA A 96 2.67 5.70 -3.09
N LEU A 97 2.37 4.74 -2.20
CA LEU A 97 1.03 4.56 -1.63
C LEU A 97 0.59 5.77 -0.79
N LYS A 98 1.53 6.41 -0.07
CA LYS A 98 1.26 7.59 0.76
C LYS A 98 1.27 8.88 -0.05
N GLY A 99 2.03 8.93 -1.15
CA GLY A 99 2.31 10.13 -1.92
C GLY A 99 1.14 10.61 -2.76
N SER A 100 1.37 11.74 -3.43
CA SER A 100 0.45 12.24 -4.46
C SER A 100 0.77 11.57 -5.79
N ALA A 101 -0.26 11.09 -6.46
CA ALA A 101 -0.13 10.57 -7.83
C ALA A 101 -0.05 11.74 -8.82
N LEU A 102 0.89 11.68 -9.76
CA LEU A 102 0.91 12.62 -10.88
C LEU A 102 -0.23 12.27 -11.83
N ARG A 103 -1.21 13.15 -11.97
CA ARG A 103 -2.38 12.96 -12.83
C ARG A 103 -2.57 14.13 -13.77
N LYS A 104 -3.05 13.84 -14.96
CA LYS A 104 -3.43 14.79 -15.99
C LYS A 104 -4.81 14.39 -16.51
N THR A 105 -5.76 15.31 -16.53
CA THR A 105 -7.13 15.09 -17.04
C THR A 105 -7.35 15.73 -18.40
N ASP A 106 -6.53 16.73 -18.76
CA ASP A 106 -6.64 17.50 -20.00
C ASP A 106 -5.55 17.08 -21.00
N GLU A 107 -5.89 17.00 -22.27
CA GLU A 107 -4.96 16.59 -23.32
C GLU A 107 -3.78 17.55 -23.44
N SER A 108 -4.00 18.84 -23.25
CA SER A 108 -2.99 19.91 -23.29
C SER A 108 -2.41 20.27 -21.90
N GLY A 109 -2.96 19.73 -20.81
CA GLY A 109 -2.56 20.04 -19.44
C GLY A 109 -1.22 19.41 -19.04
N SER A 110 -0.57 19.94 -18.03
CA SER A 110 0.60 19.37 -17.39
C SER A 110 0.21 18.41 -16.28
N PHE A 111 1.10 17.44 -15.97
CA PHE A 111 0.90 16.56 -14.83
C PHE A 111 0.96 17.33 -13.52
N SER A 112 -0.05 17.15 -12.68
CA SER A 112 -0.13 17.75 -11.35
C SER A 112 -0.23 16.68 -10.27
N GLY A 113 0.29 16.96 -9.07
CA GLY A 113 0.22 16.04 -7.94
C GLY A 113 -1.20 16.01 -7.36
N GLN A 114 -1.87 14.88 -7.46
CA GLN A 114 -3.16 14.62 -6.85
C GLN A 114 -2.95 13.79 -5.57
N ALA A 115 -3.24 14.40 -4.42
CA ALA A 115 -3.24 13.71 -3.13
C ALA A 115 -4.49 12.83 -2.97
N LEU A 116 -4.45 11.91 -2.00
CA LEU A 116 -5.64 11.15 -1.61
C LEU A 116 -6.77 12.11 -1.18
N PRO A 117 -8.02 11.83 -1.60
CA PRO A 117 -9.17 12.60 -1.15
C PRO A 117 -9.27 12.61 0.39
N ALA A 118 -9.66 13.74 0.98
CA ALA A 118 -9.78 13.88 2.43
C ALA A 118 -10.70 12.82 3.08
N GLY A 119 -11.74 12.39 2.36
CA GLY A 119 -12.65 11.32 2.80
C GLY A 119 -12.01 9.94 2.89
N GLN A 120 -10.84 9.74 2.29
CA GLN A 120 -10.08 8.48 2.35
C GLN A 120 -8.97 8.52 3.43
N VAL A 121 -8.85 9.61 4.16
CA VAL A 121 -7.87 9.78 5.23
C VAL A 121 -8.54 9.68 6.59
N ILE A 122 -8.14 8.71 7.39
CA ILE A 122 -8.63 8.53 8.76
C ILE A 122 -7.65 9.23 9.69
N ALA A 123 -8.13 10.25 10.41
CA ALA A 123 -7.30 11.02 11.34
C ALA A 123 -6.80 10.14 12.51
N ALA A 124 -5.58 10.41 12.97
CA ALA A 124 -5.00 9.72 14.11
C ALA A 124 -5.77 9.92 15.42
N GLY A 125 -6.32 11.12 15.65
CA GLY A 125 -7.18 11.44 16.79
C GLY A 125 -6.49 11.29 18.16
N GLY A 126 -5.14 11.31 18.21
CA GLY A 126 -4.41 11.13 19.46
C GLY A 126 -4.47 9.71 20.07
N THR A 127 -5.03 8.75 19.34
CA THR A 127 -5.12 7.33 19.73
C THR A 127 -4.34 6.47 18.77
N GLY A 128 -3.79 5.34 19.24
CA GLY A 128 -3.11 4.35 18.39
C GLY A 128 -4.03 3.65 17.39
N MET A 129 -3.68 2.45 16.98
CA MET A 129 -4.50 1.64 16.08
C MET A 129 -5.68 1.05 16.85
N THR A 130 -6.89 1.57 16.61
CA THR A 130 -8.10 1.10 17.27
C THR A 130 -8.98 0.30 16.31
N LYS A 131 -9.78 -0.63 16.85
CA LYS A 131 -10.80 -1.39 16.10
C LYS A 131 -11.72 -0.47 15.29
N ALA A 132 -12.12 0.67 15.85
CA ALA A 132 -12.99 1.62 15.18
C ALA A 132 -12.36 2.18 13.89
N LYS A 133 -11.06 2.49 13.90
CA LYS A 133 -10.35 2.96 12.71
C LYS A 133 -10.29 1.89 11.62
N ILE A 134 -10.05 0.64 11.98
CA ILE A 134 -9.99 -0.47 11.03
C ILE A 134 -11.37 -0.70 10.40
N ILE A 135 -12.44 -0.67 11.20
CA ILE A 135 -13.82 -0.76 10.71
C ILE A 135 -14.16 0.42 9.79
N THR A 136 -13.71 1.64 10.14
CA THR A 136 -13.91 2.83 9.29
C THR A 136 -13.17 2.67 7.96
N ALA A 137 -11.95 2.18 7.97
CA ALA A 137 -11.21 1.87 6.74
C ALA A 137 -11.98 0.85 5.88
N ARG A 138 -12.47 -0.22 6.48
CA ARG A 138 -13.29 -1.23 5.77
C ARG A 138 -14.57 -0.63 5.18
N LYS A 139 -15.24 0.24 5.93
CA LYS A 139 -16.40 0.97 5.42
C LYS A 139 -16.06 1.82 4.19
N GLN A 140 -14.93 2.53 4.22
CA GLN A 140 -14.48 3.35 3.07
C GLN A 140 -14.25 2.51 1.81
N PHE A 141 -13.60 1.34 1.93
CA PHE A 141 -13.43 0.42 0.80
C PHE A 141 -14.77 -0.01 0.22
N ARG A 142 -15.73 -0.39 1.07
CA ARG A 142 -17.06 -0.79 0.62
C ARG A 142 -17.87 0.35 -0.01
N THR A 143 -17.79 1.53 0.58
CA THR A 143 -18.49 2.71 0.04
C THR A 143 -17.98 3.10 -1.35
N ASN A 144 -16.69 2.85 -1.62
CA ASN A 144 -16.06 3.10 -2.92
C ASN A 144 -16.04 1.86 -3.83
N GLU A 145 -16.80 0.81 -3.48
CA GLU A 145 -16.90 -0.45 -4.24
C GLU A 145 -15.56 -1.17 -4.49
N ALA A 146 -14.51 -0.78 -3.77
CA ALA A 146 -13.20 -1.41 -3.79
C ALA A 146 -13.13 -2.52 -2.73
N ASP A 147 -14.05 -3.48 -2.78
CA ASP A 147 -14.13 -4.58 -1.84
C ASP A 147 -13.90 -5.94 -2.54
N GLU A 148 -13.88 -7.01 -1.75
CA GLU A 148 -13.60 -8.36 -2.24
C GLU A 148 -14.64 -8.94 -3.19
N HIS A 149 -15.76 -8.26 -3.39
CA HIS A 149 -16.79 -8.76 -4.30
C HIS A 149 -16.25 -8.88 -5.73
N ASN A 150 -15.29 -8.05 -6.08
CA ASN A 150 -14.57 -8.11 -7.36
C ASN A 150 -13.35 -9.03 -7.33
N GLY A 151 -13.15 -9.82 -6.27
CA GLY A 151 -12.00 -10.70 -6.11
C GLY A 151 -10.71 -9.99 -5.67
N GLU A 152 -10.80 -8.72 -5.30
CA GLU A 152 -9.66 -7.92 -4.87
C GLU A 152 -9.31 -8.19 -3.42
N GLU A 153 -8.04 -8.50 -3.19
CA GLU A 153 -7.51 -8.67 -1.84
C GLU A 153 -7.14 -7.30 -1.25
N GLN A 154 -7.59 -7.06 -0.03
CA GLN A 154 -7.29 -5.84 0.70
C GLN A 154 -6.18 -6.08 1.71
N TYR A 155 -5.23 -5.16 1.75
CA TYR A 155 -4.06 -5.21 2.60
C TYR A 155 -3.99 -3.97 3.50
N ILE A 156 -3.35 -4.12 4.65
CA ILE A 156 -3.02 -3.02 5.56
C ILE A 156 -1.59 -3.21 6.07
N ALA A 157 -0.79 -2.14 6.06
CA ALA A 157 0.53 -2.15 6.66
C ALA A 157 0.42 -1.86 8.16
N TYR A 158 1.26 -2.48 8.99
CA TYR A 158 1.31 -2.22 10.43
C TYR A 158 2.75 -2.33 10.95
N ASP A 159 3.01 -1.66 12.03
CA ASP A 159 4.26 -1.74 12.78
C ASP A 159 4.06 -2.44 14.14
N ALA A 160 5.15 -2.63 14.89
CA ALA A 160 5.12 -3.27 16.20
C ALA A 160 4.25 -2.51 17.21
N GLY A 161 4.23 -1.16 17.17
CA GLY A 161 3.39 -0.36 18.05
C GLY A 161 1.91 -0.52 17.76
N MET A 162 1.52 -0.60 16.49
CA MET A 162 0.14 -0.87 16.10
C MET A 162 -0.29 -2.30 16.45
N LEU A 163 0.63 -3.25 16.39
CA LEU A 163 0.39 -4.61 16.84
C LEU A 163 0.12 -4.64 18.35
N GLU A 164 0.92 -3.92 19.15
CA GLU A 164 0.73 -3.77 20.59
C GLU A 164 -0.65 -3.17 20.90
N ASP A 165 -1.03 -2.08 20.22
CA ASP A 165 -2.35 -1.45 20.37
C ASP A 165 -3.50 -2.45 20.13
N VAL A 166 -3.41 -3.25 19.07
CA VAL A 166 -4.42 -4.24 18.71
C VAL A 166 -4.47 -5.39 19.72
N LEU A 167 -3.33 -5.90 20.15
CA LEU A 167 -3.26 -7.00 21.12
C LEU A 167 -3.65 -6.57 22.54
N SER A 168 -3.48 -5.28 22.87
CA SER A 168 -3.85 -4.72 24.18
C SER A 168 -5.33 -4.38 24.28
N ASP A 169 -6.07 -4.35 23.18
CA ASP A 169 -7.50 -4.01 23.19
C ASP A 169 -8.32 -5.17 23.78
N THR A 170 -8.76 -5.00 25.03
CA THR A 170 -9.53 -6.00 25.77
C THR A 170 -10.89 -6.35 25.12
N THR A 171 -11.43 -5.46 24.30
CA THR A 171 -12.69 -5.71 23.58
C THR A 171 -12.50 -6.72 22.45
N LEU A 172 -11.27 -6.85 21.94
CA LEU A 172 -10.89 -7.79 20.91
C LEU A 172 -10.49 -9.15 21.49
N THR A 173 -9.92 -9.16 22.70
CA THR A 173 -9.36 -10.36 23.32
C THR A 173 -10.38 -11.20 24.07
N SER A 174 -11.52 -10.65 24.48
CA SER A 174 -12.48 -11.34 25.38
C SER A 174 -13.56 -12.17 24.70
N ALA A 175 -13.78 -12.03 23.38
CA ALA A 175 -14.96 -12.60 22.74
C ALA A 175 -14.73 -13.39 21.46
N ASP A 176 -13.52 -13.41 20.90
CA ASP A 176 -13.28 -13.99 19.57
C ASP A 176 -12.14 -15.01 19.59
N PHE A 177 -12.41 -16.21 19.10
CA PHE A 177 -11.43 -17.29 18.95
C PHE A 177 -10.20 -16.86 18.11
N MET A 178 -10.38 -15.97 17.15
CA MET A 178 -9.29 -15.41 16.34
C MET A 178 -8.35 -14.51 17.16
N ALA A 179 -8.90 -13.75 18.08
CA ALA A 179 -8.09 -12.89 18.96
C ALA A 179 -7.23 -13.71 19.91
N VAL A 180 -7.76 -14.81 20.44
CA VAL A 180 -6.99 -15.76 21.29
C VAL A 180 -5.85 -16.39 20.50
N LYS A 181 -6.08 -16.75 19.24
CA LYS A 181 -5.03 -17.29 18.37
C LYS A 181 -3.94 -16.26 18.08
N MET A 182 -4.29 -15.01 17.80
CA MET A 182 -3.33 -13.93 17.59
C MET A 182 -2.49 -13.66 18.84
N LEU A 183 -3.08 -13.72 20.01
CA LEU A 183 -2.37 -13.61 21.30
C LEU A 183 -1.39 -14.76 21.51
N GLN A 184 -1.74 -15.98 21.10
CA GLN A 184 -0.86 -17.14 21.21
C GLN A 184 0.31 -17.09 20.21
N GLU A 185 0.07 -16.61 18.99
CA GLU A 185 1.07 -16.50 17.93
C GLU A 185 1.90 -15.22 18.06
N GLY A 186 1.40 -14.21 18.79
CA GLY A 186 2.07 -12.91 18.94
C GLY A 186 2.11 -12.10 17.63
N ASP A 187 1.29 -12.46 16.66
CA ASP A 187 1.22 -11.81 15.34
C ASP A 187 -0.20 -11.90 14.76
N ILE A 188 -0.51 -11.01 13.81
CA ILE A 188 -1.78 -11.03 13.09
C ILE A 188 -1.62 -11.97 11.88
N SER A 189 -1.98 -13.23 12.07
CA SER A 189 -1.91 -14.22 11.00
C SER A 189 -3.19 -14.25 10.18
N GLY A 190 -3.03 -14.26 8.85
CA GLY A 190 -4.13 -14.42 7.91
C GLY A 190 -4.94 -13.13 7.66
N LYS A 191 -6.24 -13.32 7.43
CA LYS A 191 -7.19 -12.25 7.14
C LYS A 191 -7.97 -11.91 8.41
N TRP A 192 -7.84 -10.65 8.87
CA TRP A 192 -8.55 -10.19 10.04
C TRP A 192 -9.21 -8.82 9.78
N LEU A 193 -10.46 -8.68 10.23
CA LEU A 193 -11.32 -7.51 9.95
C LEU A 193 -11.41 -7.12 8.46
N GLY A 194 -11.27 -8.12 7.57
CA GLY A 194 -11.37 -7.93 6.12
C GLY A 194 -10.07 -7.55 5.43
N PHE A 195 -8.94 -7.40 6.15
CA PHE A 195 -7.64 -7.09 5.61
C PHE A 195 -6.64 -8.22 5.81
N LYS A 196 -5.70 -8.37 4.88
CA LYS A 196 -4.47 -9.10 5.06
C LYS A 196 -3.41 -8.16 5.61
N TRP A 197 -2.81 -8.52 6.72
CA TRP A 197 -1.88 -7.68 7.45
C TRP A 197 -0.45 -7.87 6.97
N VAL A 198 0.26 -6.76 6.73
CA VAL A 198 1.64 -6.76 6.22
C VAL A 198 2.54 -6.05 7.23
N PRO A 199 3.45 -6.74 7.91
CA PRO A 199 4.34 -6.13 8.88
C PRO A 199 5.35 -5.22 8.18
N TYR A 200 5.43 -3.94 8.59
CA TYR A 200 6.37 -2.96 8.05
C TYR A 200 6.74 -1.90 9.09
N GLU A 201 7.98 -1.94 9.59
CA GLU A 201 8.44 -1.07 10.68
C GLU A 201 8.79 0.35 10.25
N ALA A 202 9.13 0.57 8.97
CA ALA A 202 9.57 1.87 8.48
C ALA A 202 8.39 2.80 8.11
N LEU A 203 7.29 2.74 8.84
CA LEU A 203 6.18 3.69 8.72
C LEU A 203 6.64 5.10 9.09
N THR A 204 6.24 6.10 8.30
CA THR A 204 6.62 7.49 8.54
C THR A 204 5.81 8.12 9.67
N GLY A 205 6.46 8.95 10.46
CA GLY A 205 5.90 9.63 11.63
C GLY A 205 6.70 9.29 12.90
N THR A 206 6.83 10.22 13.83
CA THR A 206 7.58 10.03 15.07
C THR A 206 6.67 9.60 16.21
N SER A 207 5.63 10.37 16.49
CA SER A 207 4.64 10.08 17.54
C SER A 207 3.33 9.53 16.97
N THR A 208 3.05 9.81 15.72
CA THR A 208 1.86 9.35 14.99
C THR A 208 2.31 8.78 13.67
N LYS A 209 2.41 7.46 13.60
CA LYS A 209 2.82 6.77 12.38
C LYS A 209 1.65 6.65 11.40
N THR A 210 1.94 6.82 10.11
CA THR A 210 0.94 6.73 9.06
C THR A 210 0.94 5.33 8.47
N THR A 211 -0.13 4.58 8.69
CA THR A 211 -0.38 3.32 7.99
C THR A 211 -1.16 3.53 6.70
N MET A 212 -1.06 2.58 5.80
CA MET A 212 -1.79 2.57 4.53
C MET A 212 -2.57 1.27 4.38
N ALA A 213 -3.81 1.39 3.93
CA ALA A 213 -4.59 0.26 3.46
C ALA A 213 -4.80 0.41 1.94
N TRP A 214 -4.70 -0.70 1.21
CA TRP A 214 -4.85 -0.71 -0.25
C TRP A 214 -5.51 -2.00 -0.73
N ALA A 215 -6.13 -1.95 -1.90
CA ALA A 215 -6.60 -3.11 -2.63
C ALA A 215 -5.58 -3.49 -3.72
N LYS A 216 -5.46 -4.78 -4.00
CA LYS A 216 -4.66 -5.28 -5.11
C LYS A 216 -5.55 -5.34 -6.34
N THR A 217 -5.57 -4.25 -7.11
CA THR A 217 -6.35 -4.10 -8.34
C THR A 217 -5.47 -4.17 -9.57
#